data_902d4d1520b7bef0cd9165fa66f71982
#
_entry.id   902d4d1520b7bef0cd9165fa66f71982
#
_cell.length_a   1.000
_cell.length_b   1.000
_cell.length_c   1.000
_cell.angle_alpha   90.00
_cell.angle_beta   90.00
_cell.angle_gamma   90.00
#
_symmetry.space_group_name_H-M   'P 1'
#
loop_
_entity.id
_entity.type
_entity.pdbx_description
1 polymer ?
#
loop_
_entity_poly.entity_id
_entity_poly.type
_entity_poly.pdbx_seq_one_letter_code
_entity_poly.pdbx_strand_id
1 'polypeptide(L)'
;MQKKKMKWLIAGAMLAALCMSKPASSEGTSPKWSVDEFMKDREGTFVIQEVKEKSPWVYNKRRANKRFAPQSTFKIANALIGLQTGAVKDEYDIKYWDGVKREIDNWNKDHTLGSGMRDSVVWYYQAMARDIGEERMAHWIKAIHYGNQDISGGIDQFWLSSTLRISPVEQVHFLKQLYEESLPFDLSVMRTVKRMMIQEEEKHTTLYGKTGSGSGIGWYAGFIKHENKTYIFTTNIEGTGLEAKEITYRILKKYHLVEASV
;
A
#
# COMPACT_ATOMS: atom_id res chain seq x y z
N MET A 1 98.23 -15.59 -2.81
CA MET A 1 96.90 -15.98 -2.23
C MET A 1 95.95 -14.84 -2.46
N GLN A 2 95.12 -14.85 -3.52
CA GLN A 2 94.18 -13.79 -3.81
C GLN A 2 92.74 -14.38 -3.66
N LYS A 3 91.97 -13.81 -2.77
CA LYS A 3 90.57 -14.16 -2.56
C LYS A 3 89.66 -13.41 -3.55
N LYS A 4 88.99 -14.16 -4.48
CA LYS A 4 87.98 -13.65 -5.39
C LYS A 4 86.71 -13.36 -4.63
N LYS A 5 86.24 -12.10 -4.67
CA LYS A 5 84.95 -11.69 -4.21
C LYS A 5 83.88 -11.93 -5.30
N MET A 6 82.91 -12.75 -5.03
CA MET A 6 81.76 -13.02 -5.88
C MET A 6 80.66 -12.01 -5.56
N LYS A 7 80.30 -11.21 -6.57
CA LYS A 7 79.12 -10.25 -6.48
C LYS A 7 77.84 -10.99 -6.81
N TRP A 8 76.93 -11.03 -5.93
CA TRP A 8 75.53 -11.46 -6.16
C TRP A 8 74.71 -10.27 -6.66
N LEU A 9 74.12 -10.42 -7.88
CA LEU A 9 73.14 -9.56 -8.46
C LEU A 9 71.76 -10.02 -7.94
N ILE A 10 71.08 -9.19 -7.11
CA ILE A 10 69.70 -9.40 -6.72
C ILE A 10 68.84 -8.72 -7.77
N ALA A 11 68.15 -9.53 -8.60
CA ALA A 11 67.12 -9.06 -9.50
C ALA A 11 65.82 -8.83 -8.70
N GLY A 12 65.46 -7.57 -8.48
CA GLY A 12 64.19 -7.20 -7.86
C GLY A 12 63.05 -7.37 -8.86
N ALA A 13 62.17 -8.34 -8.62
CA ALA A 13 60.89 -8.44 -9.31
C ALA A 13 59.88 -7.45 -8.70
N MET A 14 59.57 -6.39 -9.43
CA MET A 14 58.46 -5.48 -9.09
C MET A 14 57.15 -6.18 -9.38
N LEU A 15 56.43 -6.61 -8.33
CA LEU A 15 55.04 -7.08 -8.44
C LEU A 15 54.13 -5.85 -8.52
N ALA A 16 53.62 -5.52 -9.71
CA ALA A 16 52.59 -4.52 -9.91
C ALA A 16 51.24 -5.09 -9.41
N ALA A 17 50.82 -4.67 -8.24
CA ALA A 17 49.47 -4.97 -7.76
C ALA A 17 48.46 -4.16 -8.58
N LEU A 18 47.74 -4.82 -9.51
CA LEU A 18 46.55 -4.27 -10.13
C LEU A 18 45.43 -4.15 -9.07
N CYS A 19 45.25 -2.96 -8.54
CA CYS A 19 44.01 -2.62 -7.83
C CYS A 19 42.87 -2.64 -8.83
N MET A 20 42.14 -3.75 -8.93
CA MET A 20 40.82 -3.78 -9.56
C MET A 20 39.90 -3.03 -8.65
N SER A 21 39.63 -1.75 -8.92
CA SER A 21 38.53 -1.00 -8.38
C SER A 21 37.23 -1.67 -8.83
N LYS A 22 36.48 -2.26 -7.85
CA LYS A 22 35.10 -2.68 -8.09
C LYS A 22 34.34 -1.46 -8.61
N PRO A 23 33.54 -1.62 -9.69
CA PRO A 23 32.66 -0.52 -10.08
C PRO A 23 31.74 -0.19 -8.90
N ALA A 24 31.73 1.08 -8.51
CA ALA A 24 30.79 1.58 -7.54
C ALA A 24 29.39 1.23 -8.06
N SER A 25 28.63 0.44 -7.30
CA SER A 25 27.21 0.27 -7.53
C SER A 25 26.61 1.66 -7.53
N SER A 26 26.04 2.10 -8.65
CA SER A 26 25.27 3.33 -8.70
C SER A 26 24.13 3.16 -7.71
N GLU A 27 24.23 3.80 -6.54
CA GLU A 27 23.07 4.04 -5.69
C GLU A 27 22.11 4.85 -6.55
N GLY A 28 21.08 4.18 -7.09
CA GLY A 28 20.06 4.82 -7.88
C GLY A 28 19.36 5.84 -7.00
N THR A 29 19.58 7.12 -7.26
CA THR A 29 18.82 8.20 -6.63
C THR A 29 17.34 7.93 -6.87
N SER A 30 16.53 7.95 -5.81
CA SER A 30 15.08 7.85 -5.92
C SER A 30 14.56 8.85 -6.96
N PRO A 31 13.59 8.49 -7.81
CA PRO A 31 13.10 9.38 -8.85
C PRO A 31 12.58 10.67 -8.21
N LYS A 32 12.96 11.80 -8.77
CA LYS A 32 12.42 13.10 -8.36
C LYS A 32 10.97 13.19 -8.87
N TRP A 33 10.02 12.88 -7.99
CA TRP A 33 8.60 12.91 -8.32
C TRP A 33 8.14 14.32 -8.71
N SER A 34 7.41 14.43 -9.81
CA SER A 34 6.74 15.65 -10.26
C SER A 34 5.35 15.26 -10.74
N VAL A 35 4.32 15.70 -10.01
CA VAL A 35 2.92 15.28 -10.23
C VAL A 35 1.98 16.47 -10.47
N ASP A 36 2.54 17.69 -10.53
CA ASP A 36 1.75 18.94 -10.69
C ASP A 36 0.77 18.86 -11.86
N GLU A 37 1.19 18.33 -13.00
CA GLU A 37 0.35 18.21 -14.21
C GLU A 37 -0.89 17.32 -14.01
N PHE A 38 -0.87 16.40 -13.03
CA PHE A 38 -2.00 15.53 -12.72
C PHE A 38 -2.90 16.09 -11.62
N MET A 39 -2.41 17.07 -10.86
CA MET A 39 -3.04 17.58 -9.64
C MET A 39 -3.43 19.07 -9.71
N LYS A 40 -2.97 19.84 -10.73
CA LYS A 40 -3.04 21.31 -10.73
C LYS A 40 -4.46 21.90 -10.61
N ASP A 41 -5.48 21.19 -11.10
CA ASP A 41 -6.86 21.65 -11.09
C ASP A 41 -7.71 20.91 -10.02
N ARG A 42 -7.06 20.32 -9.01
CA ARG A 42 -7.72 19.51 -7.98
C ARG A 42 -7.17 19.77 -6.59
N GLU A 43 -8.05 19.87 -5.63
CA GLU A 43 -7.68 19.77 -4.22
C GLU A 43 -7.33 18.29 -3.93
N GLY A 44 -6.03 18.01 -3.92
CA GLY A 44 -5.54 16.65 -3.78
C GLY A 44 -4.16 16.57 -3.14
N THR A 45 -3.75 15.35 -2.82
CA THR A 45 -2.40 14.98 -2.41
C THR A 45 -2.02 13.62 -2.98
N PHE A 46 -0.75 13.46 -3.27
CA PHE A 46 -0.12 12.18 -3.58
C PHE A 46 1.06 11.96 -2.65
N VAL A 47 1.08 10.80 -2.01
CA VAL A 47 2.16 10.37 -1.11
C VAL A 47 2.71 9.07 -1.66
N ILE A 48 4.03 8.98 -1.80
CA ILE A 48 4.70 7.76 -2.27
C ILE A 48 6.00 7.55 -1.51
N GLN A 49 6.30 6.30 -1.18
CA GLN A 49 7.51 5.91 -0.47
C GLN A 49 8.09 4.63 -1.07
N GLU A 50 9.32 4.65 -1.54
CA GLU A 50 10.06 3.40 -1.73
C GLU A 50 10.27 2.74 -0.37
N VAL A 51 10.04 1.44 -0.26
CA VAL A 51 10.08 0.71 1.02
C VAL A 51 11.40 0.91 1.77
N LYS A 52 12.52 0.98 1.05
CA LYS A 52 13.87 1.17 1.62
C LYS A 52 14.13 2.61 2.08
N GLU A 53 13.34 3.58 1.65
CA GLU A 53 13.47 4.98 2.02
C GLU A 53 12.94 5.22 3.45
N LYS A 54 13.57 6.18 4.15
CA LYS A 54 13.15 6.53 5.53
C LYS A 54 11.88 7.36 5.58
N SER A 55 11.61 8.14 4.54
CA SER A 55 10.51 9.10 4.50
C SER A 55 9.81 9.09 3.16
N PRO A 56 8.48 9.33 3.12
CA PRO A 56 7.75 9.46 1.86
C PRO A 56 8.08 10.78 1.16
N TRP A 57 8.00 10.75 -0.17
CA TRP A 57 7.80 11.95 -0.96
C TRP A 57 6.32 12.36 -0.92
N VAL A 58 6.05 13.65 -0.85
CA VAL A 58 4.70 14.18 -0.60
C VAL A 58 4.42 15.39 -1.49
N TYR A 59 3.38 15.30 -2.32
CA TYR A 59 2.73 16.44 -2.95
C TYR A 59 1.65 16.99 -2.01
N ASN A 60 1.58 18.30 -1.81
CA ASN A 60 0.63 18.96 -0.91
C ASN A 60 0.67 18.43 0.53
N LYS A 61 1.76 18.76 1.25
CA LYS A 61 2.00 18.32 2.63
C LYS A 61 0.86 18.68 3.59
N ARG A 62 0.18 19.82 3.39
CA ARG A 62 -0.96 20.25 4.22
C ARG A 62 -2.07 19.20 4.17
N ARG A 63 -2.48 18.80 2.95
CA ARG A 63 -3.54 17.80 2.76
C ARG A 63 -3.07 16.40 3.16
N ALA A 64 -1.83 16.05 2.90
CA ALA A 64 -1.26 14.75 3.24
C ALA A 64 -1.30 14.42 4.74
N ASN A 65 -1.25 15.45 5.59
CA ASN A 65 -1.33 15.31 7.05
C ASN A 65 -2.74 15.55 7.61
N LYS A 66 -3.71 15.96 6.79
CA LYS A 66 -5.11 16.11 7.21
C LYS A 66 -5.80 14.75 7.19
N ARG A 67 -6.55 14.44 8.25
CA ARG A 67 -7.32 13.20 8.37
C ARG A 67 -8.68 13.31 7.70
N PHE A 68 -9.06 12.27 6.96
CA PHE A 68 -10.35 12.12 6.28
C PHE A 68 -10.94 10.75 6.61
N ALA A 69 -12.25 10.57 6.43
CA ALA A 69 -12.87 9.25 6.54
C ALA A 69 -12.24 8.30 5.51
N PRO A 70 -11.78 7.10 5.90
CA PRO A 70 -11.08 6.18 5.00
C PRO A 70 -11.97 5.59 3.92
N GLN A 71 -13.28 5.61 4.10
CA GLN A 71 -14.22 5.01 3.17
C GLN A 71 -13.86 3.54 2.90
N SER A 72 -13.98 3.08 1.67
CA SER A 72 -13.69 1.70 1.31
C SER A 72 -12.21 1.29 1.37
N THR A 73 -11.26 2.21 1.62
CA THR A 73 -9.87 1.79 1.91
C THR A 73 -9.77 1.09 3.27
N PHE A 74 -10.69 1.35 4.20
CA PHE A 74 -10.77 0.65 5.48
C PHE A 74 -11.04 -0.85 5.32
N LYS A 75 -11.58 -1.31 4.19
CA LYS A 75 -11.79 -2.74 3.94
C LYS A 75 -10.51 -3.58 4.08
N ILE A 76 -9.34 -2.97 3.85
CA ILE A 76 -8.04 -3.64 4.07
C ILE A 76 -7.88 -3.99 5.57
N ALA A 77 -8.02 -3.01 6.46
CA ALA A 77 -7.93 -3.23 7.91
C ALA A 77 -9.08 -4.12 8.42
N ASN A 78 -10.30 -3.90 7.91
CA ASN A 78 -11.46 -4.70 8.30
C ASN A 78 -11.28 -6.19 7.92
N ALA A 79 -10.72 -6.50 6.74
CA ALA A 79 -10.42 -7.88 6.34
C ALA A 79 -9.32 -8.51 7.21
N LEU A 80 -8.25 -7.76 7.55
CA LEU A 80 -7.23 -8.22 8.49
C LEU A 80 -7.85 -8.62 9.82
N ILE A 81 -8.70 -7.74 10.37
CA ILE A 81 -9.37 -7.97 11.67
C ILE A 81 -10.36 -9.13 11.56
N GLY A 82 -11.15 -9.19 10.49
CA GLY A 82 -12.13 -10.26 10.26
C GLY A 82 -11.50 -11.65 10.21
N LEU A 83 -10.41 -11.80 9.47
CA LEU A 83 -9.65 -13.05 9.39
C LEU A 83 -8.96 -13.37 10.74
N GLN A 84 -8.32 -12.41 11.37
CA GLN A 84 -7.60 -12.61 12.64
C GLN A 84 -8.53 -13.02 13.79
N THR A 85 -9.75 -12.51 13.79
CA THR A 85 -10.73 -12.81 14.84
C THR A 85 -11.59 -14.03 14.56
N GLY A 86 -11.45 -14.63 13.37
CA GLY A 86 -12.28 -15.75 12.93
C GLY A 86 -13.72 -15.37 12.60
N ALA A 87 -14.02 -14.07 12.42
CA ALA A 87 -15.33 -13.60 11.92
C ALA A 87 -15.57 -14.03 10.47
N VAL A 88 -14.51 -14.29 9.73
CA VAL A 88 -14.46 -14.97 8.42
C VAL A 88 -13.27 -15.93 8.41
N LYS A 89 -13.41 -17.08 7.72
CA LYS A 89 -12.40 -18.15 7.70
C LYS A 89 -11.25 -17.88 6.74
N ASP A 90 -11.59 -17.43 5.54
CA ASP A 90 -10.65 -17.21 4.43
C ASP A 90 -11.25 -16.22 3.40
N GLU A 91 -10.54 -16.03 2.29
CA GLU A 91 -11.02 -15.15 1.19
C GLU A 91 -12.25 -15.68 0.46
N TYR A 92 -12.63 -16.94 0.64
CA TYR A 92 -13.78 -17.60 0.02
C TYR A 92 -15.00 -17.62 0.93
N ASP A 93 -14.90 -17.15 2.17
CA ASP A 93 -16.01 -17.11 3.13
C ASP A 93 -17.17 -16.28 2.57
N ILE A 94 -18.33 -16.92 2.44
CA ILE A 94 -19.51 -16.38 1.75
C ILE A 94 -20.45 -15.71 2.76
N LYS A 95 -20.90 -14.50 2.43
CA LYS A 95 -22.11 -13.92 3.00
C LYS A 95 -23.19 -13.84 1.93
N TYR A 96 -24.38 -14.32 2.29
CA TYR A 96 -25.51 -14.35 1.38
C TYR A 96 -26.15 -12.98 1.29
N TRP A 97 -26.56 -12.62 0.08
CA TRP A 97 -27.27 -11.38 -0.17
C TRP A 97 -28.62 -11.36 0.56
N ASP A 98 -28.92 -10.24 1.20
CA ASP A 98 -30.11 -10.03 2.02
C ASP A 98 -31.38 -9.73 1.19
N GLY A 99 -31.31 -9.78 -0.16
CA GLY A 99 -32.42 -9.45 -1.05
C GLY A 99 -32.68 -7.96 -1.23
N VAL A 100 -31.98 -7.09 -0.50
CA VAL A 100 -32.13 -5.63 -0.62
C VAL A 100 -31.44 -5.15 -1.90
N LYS A 101 -32.21 -4.60 -2.83
CA LYS A 101 -31.68 -4.04 -4.07
C LYS A 101 -30.94 -2.73 -3.79
N ARG A 102 -29.64 -2.70 -4.13
CA ARG A 102 -28.75 -1.55 -4.03
C ARG A 102 -28.49 -0.96 -5.41
N GLU A 103 -28.08 0.31 -5.47
CA GLU A 103 -27.80 1.04 -6.73
C GLU A 103 -26.71 0.40 -7.59
N ILE A 104 -25.71 -0.24 -6.94
CA ILE A 104 -24.63 -0.93 -7.66
C ILE A 104 -25.07 -2.37 -7.93
N ASP A 105 -25.39 -2.69 -9.16
CA ASP A 105 -25.94 -3.99 -9.55
C ASP A 105 -25.08 -5.17 -9.09
N ASN A 106 -23.76 -5.03 -9.16
CA ASN A 106 -22.82 -6.08 -8.76
C ASN A 106 -22.85 -6.38 -7.25
N TRP A 107 -23.51 -5.53 -6.43
CA TRP A 107 -23.69 -5.77 -5.00
C TRP A 107 -24.93 -6.62 -4.67
N ASN A 108 -25.81 -6.87 -5.67
CA ASN A 108 -27.09 -7.56 -5.49
C ASN A 108 -26.96 -9.07 -5.76
N LYS A 109 -26.00 -9.70 -5.11
CA LYS A 109 -25.73 -11.15 -5.17
C LYS A 109 -24.86 -11.55 -3.98
N ASP A 110 -24.69 -12.85 -3.77
CA ASP A 110 -23.78 -13.38 -2.76
C ASP A 110 -22.33 -12.99 -3.05
N HIS A 111 -21.57 -12.74 -1.99
CA HIS A 111 -20.17 -12.38 -2.10
C HIS A 111 -19.29 -13.16 -1.16
N THR A 112 -18.08 -13.49 -1.63
CA THR A 112 -16.98 -13.91 -0.76
C THR A 112 -16.24 -12.69 -0.20
N LEU A 113 -15.39 -12.88 0.81
CA LEU A 113 -14.53 -11.82 1.33
C LEU A 113 -13.68 -11.19 0.20
N GLY A 114 -13.10 -12.04 -0.67
CA GLY A 114 -12.29 -11.59 -1.81
C GLY A 114 -13.09 -10.82 -2.86
N SER A 115 -14.26 -11.32 -3.28
CA SER A 115 -15.11 -10.59 -4.23
C SER A 115 -15.65 -9.30 -3.62
N GLY A 116 -15.97 -9.29 -2.32
CA GLY A 116 -16.37 -8.10 -1.57
C GLY A 116 -15.28 -7.03 -1.53
N MET A 117 -13.99 -7.43 -1.45
CA MET A 117 -12.84 -6.51 -1.56
C MET A 117 -12.76 -5.92 -2.96
N ARG A 118 -12.73 -6.77 -4.00
CA ARG A 118 -12.60 -6.38 -5.40
C ARG A 118 -13.72 -5.45 -5.85
N ASP A 119 -14.97 -5.83 -5.58
CA ASP A 119 -16.18 -5.10 -5.99
C ASP A 119 -16.59 -4.02 -4.99
N SER A 120 -15.79 -3.86 -3.92
CA SER A 120 -16.00 -2.85 -2.87
C SER A 120 -17.34 -2.94 -2.16
N VAL A 121 -17.88 -4.15 -1.97
CA VAL A 121 -19.24 -4.41 -1.44
C VAL A 121 -19.35 -3.94 0.00
N VAL A 122 -20.14 -2.90 0.24
CA VAL A 122 -20.26 -2.29 1.58
C VAL A 122 -20.98 -3.21 2.54
N TRP A 123 -22.12 -3.77 2.16
CA TRP A 123 -22.95 -4.59 3.04
C TRP A 123 -22.23 -5.83 3.58
N TYR A 124 -21.33 -6.46 2.76
CA TYR A 124 -20.51 -7.58 3.20
C TYR A 124 -19.62 -7.20 4.40
N TYR A 125 -18.91 -6.07 4.25
CA TYR A 125 -17.98 -5.58 5.25
C TYR A 125 -18.70 -5.01 6.50
N GLN A 126 -19.90 -4.49 6.34
CA GLN A 126 -20.77 -4.11 7.45
C GLN A 126 -21.22 -5.34 8.26
N ALA A 127 -21.68 -6.40 7.58
CA ALA A 127 -22.03 -7.65 8.23
C ALA A 127 -20.83 -8.25 8.98
N MET A 128 -19.66 -8.33 8.33
CA MET A 128 -18.43 -8.81 8.97
C MET A 128 -18.02 -7.95 10.18
N ALA A 129 -18.16 -6.63 10.09
CA ALA A 129 -17.86 -5.74 11.23
C ALA A 129 -18.78 -6.02 12.44
N ARG A 130 -20.07 -6.29 12.19
CA ARG A 130 -20.99 -6.73 13.27
C ARG A 130 -20.58 -8.08 13.86
N ASP A 131 -20.14 -9.03 13.03
CA ASP A 131 -19.65 -10.35 13.50
C ASP A 131 -18.34 -10.22 14.31
N ILE A 132 -17.45 -9.28 13.95
CA ILE A 132 -16.26 -8.93 14.74
C ILE A 132 -16.69 -8.40 16.11
N GLY A 133 -17.65 -7.50 16.16
CA GLY A 133 -18.12 -6.82 17.36
C GLY A 133 -17.23 -5.65 17.81
N GLU A 134 -17.81 -4.74 18.60
CA GLU A 134 -17.19 -3.45 18.98
C GLU A 134 -15.88 -3.65 19.77
N GLU A 135 -15.86 -4.54 20.74
CA GLU A 135 -14.70 -4.77 21.60
C GLU A 135 -13.47 -5.22 20.81
N ARG A 136 -13.63 -6.25 19.97
CA ARG A 136 -12.54 -6.78 19.13
C ARG A 136 -12.12 -5.77 18.08
N MET A 137 -13.08 -5.07 17.46
CA MET A 137 -12.78 -4.00 16.49
C MET A 137 -11.95 -2.89 17.14
N ALA A 138 -12.36 -2.37 18.30
CA ALA A 138 -11.63 -1.34 19.03
C ALA A 138 -10.23 -1.78 19.42
N HIS A 139 -10.09 -3.01 19.92
CA HIS A 139 -8.78 -3.59 20.26
C HIS A 139 -7.82 -3.56 19.07
N TRP A 140 -8.24 -4.08 17.92
CA TRP A 140 -7.38 -4.19 16.74
C TRP A 140 -7.09 -2.84 16.08
N ILE A 141 -8.06 -1.95 15.98
CA ILE A 141 -7.86 -0.57 15.47
C ILE A 141 -6.79 0.16 16.31
N LYS A 142 -6.83 -0.04 17.63
CA LYS A 142 -5.81 0.51 18.55
C LYS A 142 -4.46 -0.18 18.35
N ALA A 143 -4.42 -1.50 18.26
CA ALA A 143 -3.19 -2.28 18.10
C ALA A 143 -2.41 -1.92 16.84
N ILE A 144 -3.11 -1.60 15.74
CA ILE A 144 -2.50 -1.18 14.47
C ILE A 144 -2.35 0.34 14.33
N HIS A 145 -2.67 1.11 15.37
CA HIS A 145 -2.63 2.58 15.38
C HIS A 145 -3.32 3.24 14.18
N TYR A 146 -4.50 2.75 13.78
CA TYR A 146 -5.16 3.20 12.57
C TYR A 146 -5.81 4.59 12.74
N GLY A 147 -5.18 5.61 12.19
CA GLY A 147 -5.67 7.00 12.20
C GLY A 147 -5.98 7.54 13.59
N ASN A 148 -7.18 8.09 13.80
CA ASN A 148 -7.63 8.59 15.10
C ASN A 148 -8.22 7.51 16.02
N GLN A 149 -8.33 6.28 15.56
CA GLN A 149 -8.79 5.11 16.31
C GLN A 149 -10.24 5.22 16.85
N ASP A 150 -11.02 6.16 16.36
CA ASP A 150 -12.36 6.43 16.84
C ASP A 150 -13.42 5.61 16.08
N ILE A 151 -14.02 4.62 16.75
CA ILE A 151 -15.07 3.77 16.20
C ILE A 151 -16.47 4.10 16.77
N SER A 152 -16.63 5.20 17.52
CA SER A 152 -17.87 5.57 18.19
C SER A 152 -19.03 5.86 17.24
N GLY A 153 -18.78 5.99 15.95
CA GLY A 153 -19.78 6.26 14.90
C GLY A 153 -20.65 5.07 14.50
N GLY A 154 -20.62 3.97 15.27
CA GLY A 154 -21.38 2.74 15.04
C GLY A 154 -20.55 1.67 14.31
N ILE A 155 -20.65 0.42 14.81
CA ILE A 155 -19.80 -0.70 14.43
C ILE A 155 -19.71 -0.97 12.92
N ASP A 156 -20.75 -0.66 12.17
CA ASP A 156 -20.84 -0.88 10.73
C ASP A 156 -20.85 0.43 9.90
N GLN A 157 -20.63 1.59 10.54
CA GLN A 157 -20.68 2.91 9.92
C GLN A 157 -19.44 3.77 10.17
N PHE A 158 -18.65 3.53 11.21
CA PHE A 158 -17.61 4.42 11.72
C PHE A 158 -16.55 4.82 10.67
N TRP A 159 -16.33 4.00 9.63
CA TRP A 159 -15.40 4.29 8.54
C TRP A 159 -16.04 4.96 7.31
N LEU A 160 -17.39 5.02 7.25
CA LEU A 160 -18.18 5.57 6.15
C LEU A 160 -18.62 7.01 6.49
N SER A 161 -17.73 7.99 6.24
CA SER A 161 -18.03 9.42 6.49
C SER A 161 -18.43 9.76 7.93
N SER A 162 -18.04 8.93 8.90
CA SER A 162 -18.36 9.07 10.31
C SER A 162 -17.11 9.42 11.15
N THR A 163 -16.86 8.75 12.28
CA THR A 163 -15.89 9.17 13.29
C THR A 163 -14.43 8.75 12.98
N LEU A 164 -14.22 7.60 12.37
CA LEU A 164 -12.87 7.14 12.02
C LEU A 164 -12.26 8.00 10.91
N ARG A 165 -11.05 8.49 11.15
CA ARG A 165 -10.33 9.31 10.20
C ARG A 165 -8.87 8.94 10.16
N ILE A 166 -8.29 9.01 8.96
CA ILE A 166 -6.87 8.71 8.70
C ILE A 166 -6.32 9.70 7.69
N SER A 167 -5.05 10.07 7.82
CA SER A 167 -4.37 10.91 6.83
C SER A 167 -3.69 10.07 5.73
N PRO A 168 -3.43 10.65 4.55
CA PRO A 168 -2.68 9.98 3.49
C PRO A 168 -1.31 9.47 3.93
N VAL A 169 -0.60 10.20 4.79
CA VAL A 169 0.70 9.75 5.34
C VAL A 169 0.51 8.54 6.27
N GLU A 170 -0.51 8.56 7.14
CA GLU A 170 -0.82 7.43 8.00
C GLU A 170 -1.25 6.19 7.19
N GLN A 171 -1.97 6.37 6.07
CA GLN A 171 -2.30 5.27 5.14
C GLN A 171 -1.04 4.63 4.54
N VAL A 172 -0.07 5.45 4.10
CA VAL A 172 1.22 4.93 3.59
C VAL A 172 1.95 4.16 4.68
N HIS A 173 1.97 4.65 5.91
CA HIS A 173 2.61 3.97 7.03
C HIS A 173 1.95 2.60 7.33
N PHE A 174 0.62 2.57 7.43
CA PHE A 174 -0.15 1.32 7.61
C PHE A 174 0.11 0.31 6.49
N LEU A 175 0.06 0.76 5.23
CA LEU A 175 0.29 -0.11 4.08
C LEU A 175 1.75 -0.60 3.99
N LYS A 176 2.71 0.21 4.40
CA LYS A 176 4.11 -0.20 4.51
C LYS A 176 4.27 -1.33 5.51
N GLN A 177 3.69 -1.20 6.70
CA GLN A 177 3.70 -2.26 7.72
C GLN A 177 3.00 -3.54 7.22
N LEU A 178 1.88 -3.43 6.47
CA LEU A 178 1.23 -4.58 5.84
C LEU A 178 2.14 -5.23 4.80
N TYR A 179 2.80 -4.45 3.96
CA TYR A 179 3.74 -4.95 2.96
C TYR A 179 4.91 -5.71 3.62
N GLU A 180 5.51 -5.12 4.65
CA GLU A 180 6.63 -5.66 5.42
C GLU A 180 6.24 -6.80 6.37
N GLU A 181 4.94 -7.14 6.44
CA GLU A 181 4.39 -8.17 7.36
C GLU A 181 4.73 -7.89 8.83
N SER A 182 4.79 -6.61 9.22
CA SER A 182 5.16 -6.15 10.56
C SER A 182 3.97 -5.72 11.42
N LEU A 183 2.74 -5.77 10.89
CA LEU A 183 1.53 -5.57 11.69
C LEU A 183 1.33 -6.74 12.68
N PRO A 184 0.62 -6.54 13.81
CA PRO A 184 0.42 -7.56 14.84
C PRO A 184 -0.64 -8.61 14.45
N PHE A 185 -0.64 -9.07 13.20
CA PHE A 185 -1.52 -10.12 12.68
C PHE A 185 -0.70 -11.35 12.27
N ASP A 186 -1.34 -12.48 12.18
CA ASP A 186 -0.73 -13.70 11.66
C ASP A 186 -0.25 -13.49 10.22
N LEU A 187 0.90 -14.08 9.86
CA LEU A 187 1.47 -13.96 8.52
C LEU A 187 0.50 -14.42 7.42
N SER A 188 -0.24 -15.48 7.68
CA SER A 188 -1.27 -16.01 6.76
C SER A 188 -2.38 -15.01 6.49
N VAL A 189 -2.83 -14.30 7.53
CA VAL A 189 -3.84 -13.24 7.44
C VAL A 189 -3.34 -12.08 6.57
N MET A 190 -2.14 -11.55 6.86
CA MET A 190 -1.57 -10.45 6.09
C MET A 190 -1.37 -10.84 4.61
N ARG A 191 -0.88 -12.04 4.33
CA ARG A 191 -0.66 -12.54 2.97
C ARG A 191 -1.97 -12.73 2.22
N THR A 192 -3.02 -13.24 2.87
CA THR A 192 -4.35 -13.37 2.28
C THR A 192 -4.91 -11.99 1.90
N VAL A 193 -4.84 -11.01 2.79
CA VAL A 193 -5.33 -9.66 2.49
C VAL A 193 -4.52 -9.01 1.36
N LYS A 194 -3.18 -9.14 1.35
CA LYS A 194 -2.37 -8.65 0.23
C LYS A 194 -2.81 -9.27 -1.10
N ARG A 195 -3.05 -10.59 -1.15
CA ARG A 195 -3.53 -11.27 -2.37
C ARG A 195 -4.87 -10.72 -2.86
N MET A 196 -5.81 -10.44 -1.95
CA MET A 196 -7.10 -9.84 -2.30
C MET A 196 -6.99 -8.38 -2.82
N MET A 197 -5.88 -7.69 -2.56
CA MET A 197 -5.62 -6.34 -3.04
C MET A 197 -5.04 -6.30 -4.45
N ILE A 198 -4.65 -7.41 -5.08
CA ILE A 198 -4.07 -7.45 -6.42
C ILE A 198 -5.05 -6.84 -7.42
N GLN A 199 -4.59 -5.86 -8.17
CA GLN A 199 -5.33 -5.18 -9.24
C GLN A 199 -4.84 -5.61 -10.61
N GLU A 200 -3.53 -5.72 -10.76
CA GLU A 200 -2.85 -6.12 -11.99
C GLU A 200 -1.59 -6.90 -11.63
N GLU A 201 -1.31 -7.92 -12.42
CA GLU A 201 -0.12 -8.74 -12.29
C GLU A 201 0.47 -8.98 -13.68
N GLU A 202 1.68 -8.48 -13.90
CA GLU A 202 2.46 -8.58 -15.12
C GLU A 202 3.83 -9.17 -14.80
N LYS A 203 4.61 -9.49 -15.85
CA LYS A 203 5.88 -10.24 -15.72
C LYS A 203 6.84 -9.69 -14.64
N HIS A 204 6.93 -8.36 -14.50
CA HIS A 204 7.86 -7.70 -13.57
C HIS A 204 7.17 -6.73 -12.63
N THR A 205 5.84 -6.65 -12.69
CA THR A 205 5.04 -5.66 -11.96
C THR A 205 3.82 -6.31 -11.34
N THR A 206 3.57 -6.03 -10.07
CA THR A 206 2.30 -6.36 -9.42
C THR A 206 1.78 -5.12 -8.71
N LEU A 207 0.60 -4.68 -9.08
CA LEU A 207 -0.09 -3.55 -8.48
C LEU A 207 -1.14 -4.04 -7.49
N TYR A 208 -1.06 -3.55 -6.28
CA TYR A 208 -2.00 -3.79 -5.19
C TYR A 208 -2.69 -2.48 -4.84
N GLY A 209 -4.00 -2.50 -4.68
CA GLY A 209 -4.70 -1.26 -4.37
C GLY A 209 -6.13 -1.42 -3.92
N LYS A 210 -6.64 -0.36 -3.30
CA LYS A 210 -8.03 -0.22 -2.90
C LYS A 210 -8.51 1.20 -3.09
N THR A 211 -9.64 1.36 -3.78
CA THR A 211 -10.35 2.63 -3.90
C THR A 211 -11.23 2.90 -2.66
N GLY A 212 -11.49 4.17 -2.40
CA GLY A 212 -12.50 4.61 -1.44
C GLY A 212 -13.21 5.86 -1.96
N SER A 213 -14.52 5.92 -1.82
CA SER A 213 -15.35 7.08 -2.21
C SER A 213 -16.41 7.36 -1.18
N GLY A 214 -16.65 8.63 -0.89
CA GLY A 214 -17.77 9.09 -0.05
C GLY A 214 -17.59 10.53 0.37
N SER A 215 -18.70 11.25 0.56
CA SER A 215 -18.73 12.65 0.98
C SER A 215 -17.78 13.57 0.18
N GLY A 216 -17.72 13.39 -1.12
CA GLY A 216 -16.84 14.19 -2.00
C GLY A 216 -15.36 13.89 -1.87
N ILE A 217 -14.97 12.81 -1.16
CA ILE A 217 -13.57 12.41 -0.99
C ILE A 217 -13.29 11.12 -1.76
N GLY A 218 -12.27 11.16 -2.61
CA GLY A 218 -11.73 10.02 -3.34
C GLY A 218 -10.39 9.56 -2.78
N TRP A 219 -10.22 8.24 -2.67
CA TRP A 219 -9.00 7.58 -2.25
C TRP A 219 -8.57 6.52 -3.25
N TYR A 220 -7.28 6.41 -3.45
CA TYR A 220 -6.67 5.18 -3.95
C TYR A 220 -5.37 4.94 -3.17
N ALA A 221 -5.29 3.81 -2.49
CA ALA A 221 -4.20 3.48 -1.59
C ALA A 221 -3.72 2.06 -1.84
N GLY A 222 -2.39 1.85 -1.85
CA GLY A 222 -1.83 0.55 -2.19
C GLY A 222 -0.32 0.55 -2.25
N PHE A 223 0.22 -0.45 -2.94
CA PHE A 223 1.64 -0.57 -3.23
C PHE A 223 1.86 -1.23 -4.58
N ILE A 224 2.99 -0.94 -5.19
CA ILE A 224 3.42 -1.53 -6.44
C ILE A 224 4.80 -2.16 -6.28
N LYS A 225 4.90 -3.42 -6.66
CA LYS A 225 6.17 -4.14 -6.83
C LYS A 225 6.55 -4.01 -8.29
N HIS A 226 7.70 -3.44 -8.55
CA HIS A 226 8.23 -3.31 -9.90
C HIS A 226 9.70 -3.70 -9.88
N GLU A 227 10.05 -4.79 -10.57
CA GLU A 227 11.39 -5.39 -10.52
C GLU A 227 11.85 -5.64 -9.06
N ASN A 228 12.95 -5.00 -8.66
CA ASN A 228 13.55 -5.13 -7.32
C ASN A 228 13.13 -4.02 -6.35
N LYS A 229 12.18 -3.18 -6.73
CA LYS A 229 11.68 -2.05 -5.94
C LYS A 229 10.22 -2.23 -5.58
N THR A 230 9.86 -1.66 -4.44
CA THR A 230 8.45 -1.57 -4.02
C THR A 230 8.16 -0.17 -3.54
N TYR A 231 7.08 0.38 -4.03
CA TYR A 231 6.59 1.71 -3.67
C TYR A 231 5.22 1.60 -3.02
N ILE A 232 5.09 2.17 -1.84
CA ILE A 232 3.81 2.33 -1.14
C ILE A 232 3.24 3.69 -1.53
N PHE A 233 1.96 3.77 -1.87
CA PHE A 233 1.38 5.04 -2.32
C PHE A 233 -0.01 5.28 -1.76
N THR A 234 -0.40 6.54 -1.70
CA THR A 234 -1.76 6.99 -1.42
C THR A 234 -2.08 8.26 -2.19
N THR A 235 -3.17 8.23 -2.94
CA THR A 235 -3.80 9.40 -3.54
C THR A 235 -5.07 9.73 -2.77
N ASN A 236 -5.22 10.99 -2.35
CA ASN A 236 -6.46 11.50 -1.76
C ASN A 236 -6.84 12.80 -2.43
N ILE A 237 -8.06 12.89 -2.93
CA ILE A 237 -8.56 14.05 -3.68
C ILE A 237 -9.95 14.46 -3.23
N GLU A 238 -10.38 15.67 -3.53
CA GLU A 238 -11.80 15.98 -3.69
C GLU A 238 -12.27 15.36 -5.01
N GLY A 239 -13.27 14.45 -4.92
CA GLY A 239 -13.73 13.65 -6.04
C GLY A 239 -14.05 12.22 -5.65
N THR A 240 -13.85 11.30 -6.57
CA THR A 240 -14.17 9.87 -6.43
C THR A 240 -12.93 9.01 -6.32
N GLY A 241 -13.08 7.80 -5.80
CA GLY A 241 -12.01 6.81 -5.76
C GLY A 241 -11.55 6.35 -7.14
N LEU A 242 -12.42 6.35 -8.14
CA LEU A 242 -12.05 6.04 -9.52
C LEU A 242 -11.14 7.11 -10.11
N GLU A 243 -11.47 8.39 -9.89
CA GLU A 243 -10.60 9.49 -10.30
C GLU A 243 -9.23 9.45 -9.57
N ALA A 244 -9.22 9.15 -8.27
CA ALA A 244 -7.98 8.96 -7.52
C ALA A 244 -7.14 7.80 -8.09
N LYS A 245 -7.79 6.69 -8.48
CA LYS A 245 -7.15 5.55 -9.14
C LYS A 245 -6.55 5.98 -10.48
N GLU A 246 -7.31 6.65 -11.33
CA GLU A 246 -6.87 7.12 -12.65
C GLU A 246 -5.64 8.04 -12.54
N ILE A 247 -5.68 9.02 -11.63
CA ILE A 247 -4.55 9.92 -11.37
C ILE A 247 -3.31 9.11 -10.95
N THR A 248 -3.47 8.16 -10.04
CA THR A 248 -2.37 7.30 -9.60
C THR A 248 -1.77 6.52 -10.76
N TYR A 249 -2.60 5.91 -11.60
CA TYR A 249 -2.13 5.17 -12.78
C TYR A 249 -1.34 6.06 -13.74
N ARG A 250 -1.81 7.28 -14.01
CA ARG A 250 -1.10 8.24 -14.86
C ARG A 250 0.25 8.63 -14.28
N ILE A 251 0.33 8.80 -12.94
CA ILE A 251 1.59 9.06 -12.24
C ILE A 251 2.52 7.85 -12.37
N LEU A 252 2.04 6.65 -12.02
CA LEU A 252 2.86 5.42 -12.08
C LEU A 252 3.36 5.14 -13.51
N LYS A 253 2.53 5.39 -14.53
CA LYS A 253 2.89 5.27 -15.95
C LYS A 253 3.97 6.27 -16.35
N LYS A 254 3.89 7.53 -15.93
CA LYS A 254 4.93 8.54 -16.18
C LYS A 254 6.31 8.08 -15.70
N TYR A 255 6.34 7.32 -14.60
CA TYR A 255 7.57 6.80 -14.00
C TYR A 255 7.87 5.35 -14.40
N HIS A 256 7.21 4.83 -15.44
CA HIS A 256 7.41 3.47 -15.98
C HIS A 256 7.25 2.36 -14.95
N LEU A 257 6.40 2.56 -13.93
CA LEU A 257 6.10 1.55 -12.91
C LEU A 257 4.92 0.66 -13.29
N VAL A 258 4.09 1.08 -14.25
CA VAL A 258 3.05 0.28 -14.89
C VAL A 258 3.19 0.41 -16.40
N GLU A 259 2.86 -0.64 -17.15
CA GLU A 259 2.90 -0.60 -18.60
C GLU A 259 1.76 0.26 -19.18
N ALA A 260 1.91 0.67 -20.43
CA ALA A 260 0.81 1.28 -21.15
C ALA A 260 -0.19 0.19 -21.48
N SER A 261 -1.38 0.20 -20.86
CA SER A 261 -2.51 -0.58 -21.40
C SER A 261 -2.61 -0.28 -22.88
N VAL A 262 -2.42 -1.30 -23.70
CA VAL A 262 -2.54 -1.25 -25.18
C VAL A 262 -3.99 -0.98 -25.55
#